data_1f0e13353452c73a9aea04c9e5cef64f
#
_entry.id   1f0e13353452c73a9aea04c9e5cef64f
#
_cell.length_a   1.000
_cell.length_b   1.000
_cell.length_c   1.000
_cell.angle_alpha   90.00
_cell.angle_beta   90.00
_cell.angle_gamma   90.00
#
_symmetry.space_group_name_H-M   'P 1'
#
loop_
_entity.id
_entity.type
_entity.pdbx_description
1 polymer ?
#
loop_
_entity_poly.entity_id
_entity_poly.type
_entity_poly.pdbx_seq_one_letter_code
_entity_poly.pdbx_strand_id
1 'polypeptide(L)'
;MDTPSGLSPKEYLNYKDTIGLPFNYTDLYGKLSFNGANGNKINFFGFNYKDIVDYKAISRFNWNSWGAGTNFVLVPSNSSMLLQGNFAYSDYKIALDEANRNPRTSEIGGFNAGLNMTYYIGKNEAKWGIEMSGYKTTFDYFNSLNLDISNDDNSTELAGFFKYKWVKGKFLVEPSFRLQYYASLEELSPEPRISVKYNLSKNVRLKLAGGMYSQNLIAANSDQDVVNLFYGFISSPENLQDSLNGKAVKTKLQLSDHAIFGVEFDPATHMTVNIEGYFKYFPQLTNLNSNKIFNDDVADADKPDYLKKDFILETGDAEGVDLSIKYEFKQLYLWTVYSLGYIHRNDGIESYIPFYDRRHNINLVGTYTFGKNLEWETEVRWNFGSGFPFTKTQGYYENLTFQDGINTNFLTANGNLGIIYGQQNEGRLPTYHRLDFTIKRHFILGQNTTLDAIFSVTNVYNRKNIFYIDRITQERVNQMPILPSIGLNFIF
;
A
#
# COMPACT_ATOMS: atom_id res chain seq x y z
N MET A 1 -6.72 -30.93 -19.34
CA MET A 1 -5.60 -30.42 -18.56
C MET A 1 -5.97 -30.63 -17.09
N ASP A 2 -5.25 -31.49 -16.42
CA ASP A 2 -5.47 -31.73 -15.00
C ASP A 2 -4.86 -30.57 -14.20
N THR A 3 -5.57 -30.10 -13.18
CA THR A 3 -5.05 -29.09 -12.26
C THR A 3 -3.87 -29.66 -11.46
N PRO A 4 -2.96 -28.83 -10.92
CA PRO A 4 -1.81 -29.28 -10.11
C PRO A 4 -2.21 -30.15 -8.91
N SER A 5 -3.46 -30.07 -8.45
CA SER A 5 -4.05 -30.89 -7.38
C SER A 5 -4.68 -32.19 -7.87
N GLY A 6 -4.61 -32.49 -9.18
CA GLY A 6 -5.28 -33.62 -9.79
C GLY A 6 -6.78 -33.43 -10.01
N LEU A 7 -7.34 -32.26 -9.69
CA LEU A 7 -8.73 -31.92 -9.98
C LEU A 7 -8.87 -31.35 -11.39
N SER A 8 -9.86 -31.81 -12.13
CA SER A 8 -10.23 -31.16 -13.40
C SER A 8 -10.80 -29.76 -13.17
N PRO A 9 -10.75 -28.85 -14.15
CA PRO A 9 -11.35 -27.51 -14.03
C PRO A 9 -12.83 -27.56 -13.62
N LYS A 10 -13.55 -28.59 -14.02
CA LYS A 10 -14.96 -28.81 -13.67
C LYS A 10 -15.12 -29.24 -12.21
N GLU A 11 -14.26 -30.11 -11.71
CA GLU A 11 -14.24 -30.52 -10.31
C GLU A 11 -13.80 -29.38 -9.40
N TYR A 12 -12.88 -28.56 -9.82
CA TYR A 12 -12.50 -27.35 -9.11
C TYR A 12 -13.65 -26.32 -8.99
N LEU A 13 -14.39 -26.09 -10.08
CA LEU A 13 -15.59 -25.25 -10.05
C LEU A 13 -16.69 -25.85 -9.17
N ASN A 14 -16.92 -27.17 -9.25
CA ASN A 14 -17.87 -27.87 -8.38
C ASN A 14 -17.43 -27.85 -6.90
N TYR A 15 -16.13 -27.95 -6.62
CA TYR A 15 -15.60 -27.80 -5.28
C TYR A 15 -15.89 -26.42 -4.70
N LYS A 16 -15.69 -25.36 -5.50
CA LYS A 16 -16.01 -23.98 -5.13
C LYS A 16 -17.50 -23.80 -4.81
N ASP A 17 -18.37 -24.42 -5.58
CA ASP A 17 -19.82 -24.33 -5.42
C ASP A 17 -20.37 -25.17 -4.26
N THR A 18 -19.68 -26.26 -3.88
CA THR A 18 -20.14 -27.20 -2.85
C THR A 18 -19.56 -26.93 -1.46
N ILE A 19 -18.43 -26.25 -1.32
CA ILE A 19 -17.72 -26.03 -0.03
C ILE A 19 -17.86 -24.61 0.49
N GLY A 20 -18.47 -23.71 -0.28
CA GLY A 20 -18.66 -22.31 0.09
C GLY A 20 -17.60 -21.37 -0.50
N LEU A 21 -17.53 -20.15 0.05
CA LEU A 21 -16.60 -19.14 -0.45
C LEU A 21 -15.16 -19.52 -0.14
N PRO A 22 -14.23 -19.30 -1.07
CA PRO A 22 -12.81 -19.65 -0.89
C PRO A 22 -12.07 -18.69 0.05
N PHE A 23 -12.78 -17.95 0.87
CA PHE A 23 -12.20 -17.01 1.82
C PHE A 23 -12.89 -17.08 3.17
N ASN A 24 -12.13 -16.82 4.22
CA ASN A 24 -12.58 -16.69 5.59
C ASN A 24 -11.86 -15.51 6.24
N TYR A 25 -12.57 -14.67 6.96
CA TYR A 25 -11.99 -13.53 7.64
C TYR A 25 -12.53 -13.39 9.06
N THR A 26 -11.71 -12.84 9.93
CA THR A 26 -12.08 -12.39 11.26
C THR A 26 -11.49 -11.01 11.48
N ASP A 27 -12.34 -10.06 11.88
CA ASP A 27 -11.94 -8.70 12.18
C ASP A 27 -12.53 -8.30 13.54
N LEU A 28 -11.66 -8.03 14.49
CA LEU A 28 -12.00 -7.59 15.83
C LEU A 28 -11.32 -6.27 16.13
N TYR A 29 -12.07 -5.29 16.56
CA TYR A 29 -11.57 -3.99 16.99
C TYR A 29 -12.25 -3.56 18.30
N GLY A 30 -11.43 -3.09 19.24
CA GLY A 30 -11.91 -2.54 20.49
C GLY A 30 -11.25 -1.21 20.81
N LYS A 31 -12.00 -0.26 21.35
CA LYS A 31 -11.49 1.04 21.79
C LYS A 31 -12.19 1.52 23.04
N LEU A 32 -11.39 1.98 24.02
CA LEU A 32 -11.85 2.68 25.21
C LEU A 32 -11.35 4.12 25.17
N SER A 33 -12.24 5.07 25.38
CA SER A 33 -11.92 6.51 25.35
C SER A 33 -12.35 7.17 26.65
N PHE A 34 -11.41 7.86 27.29
CA PHE A 34 -11.65 8.66 28.47
C PHE A 34 -11.49 10.13 28.09
N ASN A 35 -12.55 10.89 28.26
CA ASN A 35 -12.58 12.33 27.98
C ASN A 35 -12.63 13.07 29.30
N GLY A 36 -11.63 13.89 29.56
CA GLY A 36 -11.54 14.75 30.74
C GLY A 36 -12.04 16.17 30.45
N ALA A 37 -12.02 17.00 31.48
CA ALA A 37 -12.27 18.42 31.32
C ALA A 37 -11.25 19.08 30.36
N ASN A 38 -11.60 20.23 29.79
CA ASN A 38 -10.74 21.05 28.92
C ASN A 38 -10.28 20.37 27.62
N GLY A 39 -10.94 19.29 27.18
CA GLY A 39 -10.58 18.58 25.95
C GLY A 39 -9.44 17.55 26.12
N ASN A 40 -9.02 17.27 27.35
CA ASN A 40 -8.10 16.17 27.61
C ASN A 40 -8.72 14.84 27.19
N LYS A 41 -7.92 14.00 26.55
CA LYS A 41 -8.40 12.70 26.06
C LYS A 41 -7.30 11.65 26.14
N ILE A 42 -7.67 10.44 26.55
CA ILE A 42 -6.82 9.26 26.43
C ILE A 42 -7.64 8.13 25.82
N ASN A 43 -7.06 7.43 24.87
CA ASN A 43 -7.65 6.28 24.22
C ASN A 43 -6.76 5.07 24.36
N PHE A 44 -7.36 3.90 24.59
CA PHE A 44 -6.75 2.59 24.46
C PHE A 44 -7.47 1.85 23.35
N PHE A 45 -6.73 1.19 22.47
CA PHE A 45 -7.31 0.44 21.36
C PHE A 45 -6.54 -0.85 21.12
N GLY A 46 -7.22 -1.81 20.52
CA GLY A 46 -6.62 -3.05 20.06
C GLY A 46 -7.40 -3.63 18.90
N PHE A 47 -6.73 -4.40 18.08
CA PHE A 47 -7.33 -5.08 16.95
C PHE A 47 -6.71 -6.45 16.72
N ASN A 48 -7.48 -7.32 16.11
CA ASN A 48 -7.01 -8.58 15.54
C ASN A 48 -7.72 -8.78 14.20
N TYR A 49 -6.94 -8.99 13.16
CA TYR A 49 -7.41 -9.25 11.82
C TYR A 49 -6.79 -10.53 11.30
N LYS A 50 -7.60 -11.41 10.74
CA LYS A 50 -7.15 -12.62 10.06
C LYS A 50 -7.97 -12.83 8.81
N ASP A 51 -7.29 -13.03 7.68
CA ASP A 51 -7.90 -13.35 6.41
C ASP A 51 -7.20 -14.53 5.76
N ILE A 52 -7.98 -15.46 5.25
CA ILE A 52 -7.50 -16.66 4.55
C ILE A 52 -8.24 -16.75 3.23
N VAL A 53 -7.49 -16.83 2.15
CA VAL A 53 -8.02 -17.10 0.82
C VAL A 53 -7.40 -18.40 0.33
N ASP A 54 -8.22 -19.41 0.09
CA ASP A 54 -7.78 -20.76 -0.26
C ASP A 54 -8.37 -21.19 -1.61
N TYR A 55 -7.56 -21.06 -2.65
CA TYR A 55 -7.81 -21.63 -3.96
C TYR A 55 -7.00 -22.91 -4.09
N LYS A 56 -7.42 -23.99 -3.42
CA LYS A 56 -6.68 -25.23 -3.19
C LYS A 56 -5.93 -25.82 -4.39
N ALA A 57 -6.38 -25.54 -5.60
CA ALA A 57 -5.73 -25.98 -6.82
C ALA A 57 -4.59 -25.04 -7.31
N ILE A 58 -4.51 -23.82 -6.77
CA ILE A 58 -3.64 -22.77 -7.30
C ILE A 58 -2.78 -22.15 -6.20
N SER A 59 -3.42 -21.57 -5.18
CA SER A 59 -2.70 -20.84 -4.13
C SER A 59 -3.51 -20.69 -2.86
N ARG A 60 -2.82 -20.61 -1.74
CA ARG A 60 -3.38 -20.25 -0.44
C ARG A 60 -2.68 -19.02 0.10
N PHE A 61 -3.47 -18.00 0.43
CA PHE A 61 -3.01 -16.79 1.10
C PHE A 61 -3.50 -16.77 2.54
N ASN A 62 -2.63 -16.36 3.45
CA ASN A 62 -2.95 -16.15 4.84
C ASN A 62 -2.39 -14.80 5.28
N TRP A 63 -3.26 -13.90 5.74
CA TRP A 63 -2.91 -12.63 6.36
C TRP A 63 -3.32 -12.68 7.82
N ASN A 64 -2.43 -12.28 8.68
CA ASN A 64 -2.69 -12.12 10.10
C ASN A 64 -2.10 -10.79 10.57
N SER A 65 -2.88 -10.00 11.30
CA SER A 65 -2.38 -8.78 11.91
C SER A 65 -3.07 -8.55 13.25
N TRP A 66 -2.31 -8.16 14.24
CA TRP A 66 -2.83 -7.75 15.53
C TRP A 66 -2.05 -6.55 16.07
N GLY A 67 -2.66 -5.81 16.96
CA GLY A 67 -1.97 -4.69 17.59
C GLY A 67 -2.77 -4.11 18.73
N ALA A 68 -2.06 -3.38 19.60
CA ALA A 68 -2.65 -2.63 20.69
C ALA A 68 -1.86 -1.33 20.92
N GLY A 69 -2.54 -0.32 21.44
CA GLY A 69 -1.88 0.95 21.68
C GLY A 69 -2.70 1.90 22.50
N THR A 70 -2.07 3.03 22.76
CA THR A 70 -2.67 4.18 23.45
C THR A 70 -2.29 5.46 22.73
N ASN A 71 -3.17 6.43 22.76
CA ASN A 71 -2.85 7.81 22.42
C ASN A 71 -3.56 8.77 23.37
N PHE A 72 -2.94 9.91 23.59
CA PHE A 72 -3.49 10.94 24.44
C PHE A 72 -3.33 12.34 23.87
N VAL A 73 -4.24 13.20 24.28
CA VAL A 73 -4.21 14.65 24.03
C VAL A 73 -4.39 15.34 25.38
N LEU A 74 -3.43 16.21 25.72
CA LEU A 74 -3.49 17.03 26.92
C LEU A 74 -3.53 18.51 26.53
N VAL A 75 -4.51 19.21 27.08
CA VAL A 75 -4.69 20.65 26.92
C VAL A 75 -4.49 21.28 28.29
N PRO A 76 -3.27 21.79 28.60
CA PRO A 76 -3.00 22.41 29.88
C PRO A 76 -3.88 23.65 30.09
N SER A 77 -4.44 23.81 31.29
CA SER A 77 -5.27 24.96 31.62
C SER A 77 -4.46 26.26 31.50
N ASN A 78 -5.08 27.29 30.93
CA ASN A 78 -4.48 28.62 30.73
C ASN A 78 -3.20 28.64 29.87
N SER A 79 -3.03 27.66 28.99
CA SER A 79 -1.90 27.57 28.04
C SER A 79 -2.39 27.49 26.60
N SER A 80 -1.65 28.12 25.69
CA SER A 80 -1.84 27.96 24.24
C SER A 80 -1.10 26.74 23.71
N MET A 81 -0.86 25.74 24.54
CA MET A 81 -0.11 24.51 24.18
C MET A 81 -1.04 23.32 24.11
N LEU A 82 -0.76 22.44 23.16
CA LEU A 82 -1.35 21.12 23.02
C LEU A 82 -0.22 20.08 23.09
N LEU A 83 -0.36 19.11 23.99
CA LEU A 83 0.53 17.96 24.08
C LEU A 83 -0.18 16.72 23.57
N GLN A 84 0.45 16.00 22.65
CA GLN A 84 -0.07 14.76 22.08
C GLN A 84 1.00 13.68 22.18
N GLY A 85 0.60 12.48 22.56
CA GLY A 85 1.49 11.32 22.55
C GLY A 85 0.78 10.08 22.10
N ASN A 86 1.57 9.13 21.61
CA ASN A 86 1.11 7.81 21.23
C ASN A 86 2.16 6.76 21.60
N PHE A 87 1.68 5.57 21.86
CA PHE A 87 2.47 4.34 21.91
C PHE A 87 1.61 3.22 21.35
N ALA A 88 2.14 2.46 20.40
CA ALA A 88 1.46 1.31 19.83
C ALA A 88 2.47 0.21 19.50
N TYR A 89 2.03 -1.03 19.61
CA TYR A 89 2.70 -2.20 19.07
C TYR A 89 1.76 -2.89 18.08
N SER A 90 2.31 -3.37 16.97
CA SER A 90 1.57 -4.21 16.03
C SER A 90 2.48 -5.25 15.41
N ASP A 91 1.84 -6.32 14.96
CA ASP A 91 2.45 -7.42 14.22
C ASP A 91 1.61 -7.71 12.98
N TYR A 92 2.27 -7.95 11.86
CA TYR A 92 1.66 -8.34 10.59
C TYR A 92 2.45 -9.47 9.97
N LYS A 93 1.74 -10.51 9.54
CA LYS A 93 2.30 -11.66 8.83
C LYS A 93 1.50 -11.99 7.59
N ILE A 94 2.20 -12.23 6.48
CA ILE A 94 1.63 -12.76 5.25
C ILE A 94 2.35 -14.04 4.86
N ALA A 95 1.60 -15.03 4.40
CA ALA A 95 2.12 -16.26 3.82
C ALA A 95 1.38 -16.56 2.51
N LEU A 96 2.13 -16.97 1.51
CA LEU A 96 1.64 -17.42 0.21
C LEU A 96 2.20 -18.81 -0.07
N ASP A 97 1.31 -19.80 -0.16
CA ASP A 97 1.61 -21.16 -0.60
C ASP A 97 1.06 -21.33 -2.02
N GLU A 98 1.93 -21.62 -2.98
CA GLU A 98 1.56 -21.91 -4.38
C GLU A 98 1.85 -23.38 -4.71
N ALA A 99 1.02 -23.97 -5.53
CA ALA A 99 1.28 -25.34 -6.01
C ALA A 99 2.64 -25.41 -6.73
N ASN A 100 3.46 -26.40 -6.38
CA ASN A 100 4.79 -26.66 -6.97
C ASN A 100 5.84 -25.55 -6.76
N ARG A 101 5.68 -24.70 -5.75
CA ARG A 101 6.67 -23.69 -5.35
C ARG A 101 6.91 -23.72 -3.85
N ASN A 102 8.09 -23.28 -3.44
CA ASN A 102 8.35 -23.06 -2.03
C ASN A 102 7.49 -21.90 -1.49
N PRO A 103 7.00 -21.99 -0.23
CA PRO A 103 6.20 -20.94 0.38
C PRO A 103 6.99 -19.63 0.47
N ARG A 104 6.27 -18.51 0.34
CA ARG A 104 6.78 -17.17 0.57
C ARG A 104 6.18 -16.62 1.84
N THR A 105 7.01 -16.10 2.72
CA THR A 105 6.54 -15.52 3.98
C THR A 105 7.15 -14.15 4.25
N SER A 106 6.38 -13.27 4.88
CA SER A 106 6.92 -12.05 5.44
C SER A 106 6.20 -11.69 6.73
N GLU A 107 6.97 -11.21 7.69
CA GLU A 107 6.47 -10.77 8.98
C GLU A 107 7.14 -9.45 9.37
N ILE A 108 6.36 -8.53 9.92
CA ILE A 108 6.84 -7.30 10.53
C ILE A 108 6.14 -7.10 11.85
N GLY A 109 6.90 -7.09 12.95
CA GLY A 109 6.41 -6.78 14.28
C GLY A 109 7.17 -5.62 14.88
N GLY A 110 6.48 -4.65 15.51
CA GLY A 110 7.20 -3.53 16.06
C GLY A 110 6.35 -2.52 16.81
N PHE A 111 7.03 -1.56 17.42
CA PHE A 111 6.40 -0.48 18.17
C PHE A 111 6.67 0.88 17.54
N ASN A 112 5.77 1.81 17.81
CA ASN A 112 5.92 3.23 17.53
C ASN A 112 5.55 4.04 18.78
N ALA A 113 6.38 5.02 19.13
CA ALA A 113 6.16 5.96 20.21
C ALA A 113 6.41 7.38 19.70
N GLY A 114 5.55 8.31 20.07
CA GLY A 114 5.69 9.72 19.69
C GLY A 114 5.21 10.66 20.77
N LEU A 115 5.89 11.80 20.88
CA LEU A 115 5.49 12.91 21.73
C LEU A 115 5.61 14.21 20.94
N ASN A 116 4.48 14.90 20.77
CA ASN A 116 4.36 16.11 19.97
C ASN A 116 3.82 17.26 20.81
N MET A 117 4.42 18.42 20.68
CA MET A 117 3.98 19.66 21.30
C MET A 117 3.63 20.68 20.21
N THR A 118 2.46 21.27 20.31
CA THR A 118 2.00 22.36 19.45
C THR A 118 1.76 23.59 20.30
N TYR A 119 2.36 24.71 19.93
CA TYR A 119 2.18 25.99 20.59
C TYR A 119 1.55 27.00 19.63
N TYR A 120 0.43 27.59 20.05
CA TYR A 120 -0.33 28.54 19.23
C TYR A 120 0.07 29.98 19.60
N ILE A 121 0.48 30.75 18.58
CA ILE A 121 0.93 32.13 18.69
C ILE A 121 0.05 33.02 17.82
N GLY A 122 -1.13 33.36 18.33
CA GLY A 122 -2.14 34.07 17.53
C GLY A 122 -2.61 33.22 16.34
N LYS A 123 -2.26 33.61 15.10
CA LYS A 123 -2.54 32.85 13.88
C LYS A 123 -1.44 31.87 13.50
N ASN A 124 -0.29 31.98 14.15
CA ASN A 124 0.88 31.14 13.88
C ASN A 124 0.89 29.92 14.78
N GLU A 125 1.68 28.93 14.41
CA GLU A 125 1.79 27.67 15.14
C GLU A 125 3.23 27.17 15.09
N ALA A 126 3.79 26.82 16.24
CA ALA A 126 5.05 26.12 16.33
C ALA A 126 4.79 24.69 16.82
N LYS A 127 5.26 23.71 16.07
CA LYS A 127 5.11 22.29 16.40
C LYS A 127 6.48 21.62 16.40
N TRP A 128 6.76 20.85 17.45
CA TRP A 128 7.96 20.03 17.54
C TRP A 128 7.65 18.72 18.25
N GLY A 129 8.49 17.75 18.05
CA GLY A 129 8.30 16.46 18.68
C GLY A 129 9.48 15.54 18.49
N ILE A 130 9.37 14.42 19.18
CA ILE A 130 10.27 13.28 19.06
C ILE A 130 9.45 12.04 18.73
N GLU A 131 10.02 11.18 17.91
CA GLU A 131 9.41 9.91 17.50
C GLU A 131 10.46 8.81 17.60
N MET A 132 10.03 7.64 18.00
CA MET A 132 10.84 6.43 18.05
C MET A 132 10.02 5.28 17.47
N SER A 133 10.60 4.52 16.58
CA SER A 133 10.05 3.25 16.12
C SER A 133 11.11 2.17 16.18
N GLY A 134 10.69 0.96 16.53
CA GLY A 134 11.52 -0.23 16.47
C GLY A 134 10.71 -1.37 15.90
N TYR A 135 11.27 -2.09 14.94
CA TYR A 135 10.60 -3.20 14.28
C TYR A 135 11.58 -4.27 13.86
N LYS A 136 11.09 -5.49 13.85
CA LYS A 136 11.74 -6.65 13.26
C LYS A 136 11.03 -7.01 11.97
N THR A 137 11.80 -7.27 10.90
CA THR A 137 11.29 -7.82 9.63
C THR A 137 11.90 -9.19 9.39
N THR A 138 11.06 -10.16 9.03
CA THR A 138 11.48 -11.47 8.53
C THR A 138 10.87 -11.65 7.15
N PHE A 139 11.68 -12.06 6.19
CA PHE A 139 11.29 -12.20 4.80
C PHE A 139 11.95 -13.43 4.20
N ASP A 140 11.13 -14.34 3.68
CA ASP A 140 11.58 -15.53 2.96
C ASP A 140 10.85 -15.59 1.61
N TYR A 141 11.63 -15.58 0.55
CA TYR A 141 11.15 -15.56 -0.82
C TYR A 141 11.99 -16.48 -1.69
N PHE A 142 11.34 -17.23 -2.57
CA PHE A 142 12.01 -18.05 -3.58
C PHE A 142 11.69 -17.51 -4.97
N ASN A 143 12.73 -17.27 -5.75
CA ASN A 143 12.58 -16.82 -7.13
C ASN A 143 12.14 -17.97 -8.06
N SER A 144 11.97 -17.69 -9.36
CA SER A 144 11.53 -18.68 -10.34
C SER A 144 12.52 -19.85 -10.57
N LEU A 145 13.78 -19.69 -10.17
CA LEU A 145 14.82 -20.73 -10.19
C LEU A 145 14.96 -21.44 -8.84
N ASN A 146 14.03 -21.19 -7.91
CA ASN A 146 14.04 -21.76 -6.56
C ASN A 146 15.28 -21.36 -5.73
N LEU A 147 15.91 -20.22 -6.06
CA LEU A 147 16.95 -19.63 -5.24
C LEU A 147 16.32 -18.83 -4.11
N ASP A 148 16.86 -19.01 -2.92
CA ASP A 148 16.42 -18.31 -1.72
C ASP A 148 16.84 -16.84 -1.73
N ILE A 149 15.91 -15.97 -1.30
CA ILE A 149 16.12 -14.55 -1.04
C ILE A 149 15.50 -14.29 0.33
N SER A 150 16.34 -14.11 1.32
CA SER A 150 15.87 -13.96 2.70
C SER A 150 16.47 -12.73 3.39
N ASN A 151 15.74 -12.17 4.35
CA ASN A 151 16.19 -11.08 5.19
C ASN A 151 15.55 -11.18 6.57
N ASP A 152 16.34 -11.18 7.62
CA ASP A 152 15.90 -11.11 9.03
C ASP A 152 16.68 -9.98 9.71
N ASP A 153 15.99 -8.86 9.99
CA ASP A 153 16.66 -7.70 10.55
C ASP A 153 15.80 -6.96 11.60
N ASN A 154 16.50 -6.28 12.49
CA ASN A 154 15.92 -5.43 13.52
C ASN A 154 16.31 -3.98 13.26
N SER A 155 15.33 -3.12 13.15
CA SER A 155 15.53 -1.69 12.93
C SER A 155 15.06 -0.87 14.12
N THR A 156 15.86 0.14 14.47
CA THR A 156 15.46 1.19 15.41
C THR A 156 15.69 2.54 14.79
N GLU A 157 14.67 3.37 14.84
CA GLU A 157 14.67 4.71 14.24
C GLU A 157 14.25 5.74 15.30
N LEU A 158 14.99 6.85 15.33
CA LEU A 158 14.73 8.00 16.19
C LEU A 158 14.59 9.23 15.34
N ALA A 159 13.61 10.07 15.61
CA ALA A 159 13.45 11.34 14.91
C ALA A 159 13.14 12.47 15.86
N GLY A 160 13.72 13.62 15.56
CA GLY A 160 13.30 14.90 16.10
C GLY A 160 12.83 15.81 14.96
N PHE A 161 11.79 16.55 15.17
CA PHE A 161 11.32 17.50 14.17
C PHE A 161 10.87 18.82 14.76
N PHE A 162 10.96 19.85 13.93
CA PHE A 162 10.42 21.17 14.18
C PHE A 162 9.70 21.68 12.93
N LYS A 163 8.55 22.37 13.13
CA LYS A 163 7.70 22.91 12.09
C LYS A 163 7.11 24.23 12.56
N TYR A 164 7.17 25.26 11.73
CA TYR A 164 6.60 26.55 12.03
C TYR A 164 5.63 27.01 10.95
N LYS A 165 4.37 27.20 11.31
CA LYS A 165 3.33 27.72 10.43
C LYS A 165 3.22 29.24 10.64
N TRP A 166 3.62 29.97 9.62
CA TRP A 166 3.55 31.42 9.61
C TRP A 166 2.40 31.87 8.71
N VAL A 167 1.50 32.70 9.28
CA VAL A 167 0.33 33.23 8.58
C VAL A 167 0.40 34.75 8.59
N LYS A 168 0.59 35.37 7.45
CA LYS A 168 0.62 36.83 7.27
C LYS A 168 -0.13 37.26 6.01
N GLY A 169 -1.23 38.00 6.20
CA GLY A 169 -2.05 38.47 5.09
C GLY A 169 -2.58 37.30 4.25
N LYS A 170 -2.20 37.25 2.99
CA LYS A 170 -2.60 36.21 2.03
C LYS A 170 -1.68 34.98 2.04
N PHE A 171 -0.55 35.04 2.74
CA PHE A 171 0.44 33.98 2.76
C PHE A 171 0.31 33.10 3.98
N LEU A 172 0.46 31.81 3.77
CA LEU A 172 0.77 30.81 4.77
C LEU A 172 2.05 30.11 4.31
N VAL A 173 3.09 30.15 5.13
CA VAL A 173 4.38 29.50 4.87
C VAL A 173 4.69 28.59 6.04
N GLU A 174 5.09 27.35 5.73
CA GLU A 174 5.32 26.34 6.73
C GLU A 174 6.65 25.60 6.43
N PRO A 175 7.80 26.18 6.82
CA PRO A 175 9.06 25.47 6.84
C PRO A 175 9.05 24.40 7.95
N SER A 176 9.68 23.27 7.67
CA SER A 176 9.90 22.23 8.65
C SER A 176 11.24 21.53 8.43
N PHE A 177 11.77 20.97 9.49
CA PHE A 177 12.99 20.19 9.45
C PHE A 177 12.80 18.96 10.33
N ARG A 178 13.12 17.78 9.81
CA ARG A 178 13.18 16.52 10.52
C ARG A 178 14.61 16.00 10.46
N LEU A 179 15.11 15.57 11.57
CA LEU A 179 16.37 14.84 11.65
C LEU A 179 16.04 13.40 12.05
N GLN A 180 16.24 12.49 11.09
CA GLN A 180 16.01 11.06 11.27
C GLN A 180 17.33 10.37 11.53
N TYR A 181 17.40 9.56 12.59
CA TYR A 181 18.54 8.72 12.92
C TYR A 181 18.13 7.25 12.83
N TYR A 182 18.75 6.53 11.94
CA TYR A 182 18.58 5.09 11.73
C TYR A 182 19.64 4.36 12.54
N ALA A 183 19.31 4.01 13.79
CA ALA A 183 20.28 3.50 14.75
C ALA A 183 20.94 2.16 14.30
N SER A 184 20.16 1.29 13.66
CA SER A 184 20.66 0.00 13.13
C SER A 184 21.65 0.16 11.97
N LEU A 185 21.60 1.29 11.25
CA LEU A 185 22.51 1.61 10.15
C LEU A 185 23.61 2.61 10.56
N GLU A 186 23.52 3.19 11.77
CA GLU A 186 24.33 4.31 12.23
C GLU A 186 24.28 5.54 11.29
N GLU A 187 23.16 5.71 10.58
CA GLU A 187 22.98 6.74 9.58
C GLU A 187 22.07 7.88 10.07
N LEU A 188 22.42 9.10 9.70
CA LEU A 188 21.68 10.31 10.01
C LEU A 188 21.16 10.95 8.70
N SER A 189 19.84 11.17 8.61
CA SER A 189 19.21 11.81 7.47
C SER A 189 18.54 13.12 7.84
N PRO A 190 19.05 14.27 7.35
CA PRO A 190 18.38 15.55 7.45
C PRO A 190 17.32 15.71 6.37
N GLU A 191 16.09 16.04 6.77
CA GLU A 191 14.93 16.12 5.88
C GLU A 191 14.29 17.52 5.95
N PRO A 192 14.82 18.51 5.22
CA PRO A 192 14.19 19.82 5.09
C PRO A 192 12.93 19.74 4.22
N ARG A 193 11.88 20.47 4.61
CA ARG A 193 10.61 20.54 3.88
C ARG A 193 10.04 21.93 3.98
N ILE A 194 9.30 22.33 2.95
CA ILE A 194 8.60 23.62 2.92
C ILE A 194 7.23 23.45 2.27
N SER A 195 6.23 24.11 2.81
CA SER A 195 4.97 24.33 2.10
C SER A 195 4.56 25.80 2.14
N VAL A 196 3.95 26.24 1.04
CA VAL A 196 3.49 27.62 0.85
C VAL A 196 2.07 27.59 0.29
N LYS A 197 1.16 28.37 0.89
CA LYS A 197 -0.16 28.64 0.34
C LYS A 197 -0.33 30.15 0.18
N TYR A 198 -0.75 30.56 -1.00
CA TYR A 198 -1.06 31.95 -1.33
C TYR A 198 -2.53 32.09 -1.71
N ASN A 199 -3.28 32.83 -0.90
CA ASN A 199 -4.69 33.14 -1.17
C ASN A 199 -4.76 34.30 -2.17
N LEU A 200 -4.76 33.97 -3.48
CA LEU A 200 -4.79 34.97 -4.56
C LEU A 200 -6.07 35.81 -4.46
N SER A 201 -7.21 35.15 -4.29
CA SER A 201 -8.51 35.77 -4.04
C SER A 201 -9.28 34.99 -2.95
N LYS A 202 -10.53 35.35 -2.70
CA LYS A 202 -11.40 34.57 -1.78
C LYS A 202 -11.66 33.17 -2.30
N ASN A 203 -11.65 33.00 -3.62
CA ASN A 203 -12.05 31.76 -4.28
C ASN A 203 -10.88 31.03 -4.97
N VAL A 204 -9.64 31.62 -4.98
CA VAL A 204 -8.49 31.00 -5.64
C VAL A 204 -7.29 30.97 -4.71
N ARG A 205 -6.68 29.80 -4.58
CA ARG A 205 -5.55 29.51 -3.71
C ARG A 205 -4.47 28.78 -4.51
N LEU A 206 -3.25 29.26 -4.45
CA LEU A 206 -2.07 28.62 -5.02
C LEU A 206 -1.33 27.88 -3.90
N LYS A 207 -0.79 26.71 -4.20
CA LYS A 207 -0.09 25.83 -3.25
C LYS A 207 1.25 25.42 -3.88
N LEU A 208 2.28 25.37 -3.06
CA LEU A 208 3.59 24.82 -3.39
C LEU A 208 4.09 24.02 -2.21
N ALA A 209 4.64 22.83 -2.45
CA ALA A 209 5.29 22.03 -1.42
C ALA A 209 6.50 21.31 -1.99
N GLY A 210 7.50 21.08 -1.16
CA GLY A 210 8.67 20.28 -1.52
C GLY A 210 9.45 19.85 -0.30
N GLY A 211 10.27 18.82 -0.46
CA GLY A 211 11.11 18.32 0.62
C GLY A 211 11.88 17.07 0.25
N MET A 212 12.82 16.74 1.13
CA MET A 212 13.65 15.54 1.06
C MET A 212 13.18 14.52 2.10
N TYR A 213 13.25 13.24 1.75
CA TYR A 213 12.75 12.14 2.56
C TYR A 213 13.68 10.93 2.49
N SER A 214 13.74 10.18 3.56
CA SER A 214 14.44 8.90 3.62
C SER A 214 13.58 7.82 4.27
N GLN A 215 13.88 6.54 3.96
CA GLN A 215 13.15 5.40 4.49
C GLN A 215 14.06 4.16 4.53
N ASN A 216 14.01 3.42 5.65
CA ASN A 216 14.69 2.14 5.78
C ASN A 216 13.74 0.94 5.56
N LEU A 217 12.47 1.05 5.95
CA LEU A 217 11.48 0.01 5.69
C LEU A 217 11.10 -0.02 4.20
N ILE A 218 11.25 -1.18 3.58
CA ILE A 218 11.11 -1.39 2.14
C ILE A 218 9.99 -2.40 1.89
N ALA A 219 9.10 -2.12 0.95
CA ALA A 219 8.14 -3.10 0.46
C ALA A 219 8.83 -4.00 -0.59
N ALA A 220 8.85 -5.31 -0.34
CA ALA A 220 9.47 -6.31 -1.21
C ALA A 220 8.38 -7.08 -1.96
N ASN A 221 8.38 -6.97 -3.28
CA ASN A 221 7.40 -7.58 -4.18
C ASN A 221 8.09 -8.16 -5.40
N SER A 222 7.49 -9.19 -5.99
CA SER A 222 8.01 -9.80 -7.22
C SER A 222 7.43 -9.14 -8.46
N ASP A 223 8.27 -8.57 -9.31
CA ASP A 223 7.91 -8.09 -10.65
C ASP A 223 7.61 -9.24 -11.63
N GLN A 224 7.87 -10.48 -11.23
CA GLN A 224 7.59 -11.68 -12.03
C GLN A 224 6.16 -12.20 -11.85
N ASP A 225 5.44 -11.80 -10.83
CA ASP A 225 4.04 -12.17 -10.65
C ASP A 225 3.14 -11.37 -11.61
N VAL A 226 2.10 -12.01 -12.17
CA VAL A 226 1.13 -11.32 -13.04
C VAL A 226 0.27 -10.36 -12.25
N VAL A 227 -0.11 -10.77 -11.04
CA VAL A 227 -0.82 -9.95 -10.06
C VAL A 227 -0.10 -10.08 -8.73
N ASN A 228 0.45 -8.98 -8.25
CA ASN A 228 1.16 -8.96 -6.98
C ASN A 228 0.17 -8.96 -5.81
N LEU A 229 0.03 -10.10 -5.17
CA LEU A 229 -0.78 -10.28 -3.96
C LEU A 229 0.08 -10.45 -2.71
N PHE A 230 1.33 -10.86 -2.87
CA PHE A 230 2.29 -11.00 -1.78
C PHE A 230 3.07 -9.69 -1.61
N TYR A 231 2.89 -9.04 -0.45
CA TYR A 231 3.61 -7.84 -0.05
C TYR A 231 4.47 -8.17 1.16
N GLY A 232 5.76 -8.33 0.93
CA GLY A 232 6.75 -8.52 1.97
C GLY A 232 7.32 -7.20 2.46
N PHE A 233 7.97 -7.26 3.62
CA PHE A 233 8.65 -6.14 4.25
C PHE A 233 10.07 -6.54 4.59
N ILE A 234 11.03 -5.69 4.21
CA ILE A 234 12.44 -5.83 4.54
C ILE A 234 12.95 -4.53 5.15
N SER A 235 14.00 -4.63 5.92
CA SER A 235 14.74 -3.48 6.44
C SER A 235 16.23 -3.76 6.36
N SER A 236 17.02 -2.71 6.20
CA SER A 236 18.50 -2.77 6.24
C SER A 236 19.12 -3.93 5.42
N PRO A 237 18.73 -4.14 4.15
CA PRO A 237 19.12 -5.33 3.39
C PRO A 237 20.65 -5.49 3.37
N GLU A 238 21.14 -6.68 3.76
CA GLU A 238 22.58 -6.95 3.85
C GLU A 238 23.16 -7.36 2.50
N ASN A 239 22.46 -8.23 1.78
CA ASN A 239 22.92 -8.74 0.48
C ASN A 239 22.52 -7.82 -0.68
N LEU A 240 23.06 -6.59 -0.67
CA LEU A 240 22.80 -5.51 -1.61
C LEU A 240 24.01 -5.32 -2.54
N GLN A 241 23.79 -4.88 -3.77
CA GLN A 241 24.89 -4.56 -4.69
C GLN A 241 25.73 -3.38 -4.18
N ASP A 242 27.04 -3.42 -4.47
CA ASP A 242 28.02 -2.46 -3.93
C ASP A 242 28.07 -1.14 -4.71
N SER A 243 27.48 -1.07 -5.91
CA SER A 243 27.50 0.13 -6.74
C SER A 243 26.18 0.35 -7.49
N LEU A 244 25.85 1.61 -7.71
CA LEU A 244 24.72 2.07 -8.54
C LEU A 244 25.23 3.06 -9.60
N ASN A 245 24.97 2.79 -10.88
CA ASN A 245 25.43 3.62 -12.01
C ASN A 245 26.96 3.94 -11.96
N GLY A 246 27.76 2.96 -11.59
CA GLY A 246 29.23 3.08 -11.49
C GLY A 246 29.72 3.88 -10.28
N LYS A 247 28.86 4.22 -9.34
CA LYS A 247 29.22 4.90 -8.08
C LYS A 247 29.04 3.95 -6.91
N ALA A 248 29.99 3.94 -5.98
CA ALA A 248 29.89 3.15 -4.75
C ALA A 248 28.66 3.60 -3.93
N VAL A 249 27.93 2.63 -3.40
CA VAL A 249 26.78 2.84 -2.51
C VAL A 249 27.28 3.39 -1.18
N LYS A 250 26.67 4.48 -0.70
CA LYS A 250 27.05 5.14 0.55
C LYS A 250 26.04 4.95 1.67
N THR A 251 24.81 4.55 1.33
CA THR A 251 23.71 4.36 2.28
C THR A 251 22.87 3.18 1.84
N LYS A 252 22.22 2.51 2.79
CA LYS A 252 21.19 1.50 2.50
C LYS A 252 19.78 2.09 2.47
N LEU A 253 19.64 3.39 2.73
CA LEU A 253 18.34 4.07 2.76
C LEU A 253 17.77 4.28 1.36
N GLN A 254 16.47 4.16 1.25
CA GLN A 254 15.75 4.72 0.13
C GLN A 254 15.63 6.24 0.30
N LEU A 255 15.83 6.99 -0.79
CA LEU A 255 15.83 8.45 -0.80
C LEU A 255 14.80 8.98 -1.79
N SER A 256 14.17 10.11 -1.46
CA SER A 256 13.17 10.74 -2.33
C SER A 256 13.13 12.24 -2.17
N ASP A 257 13.10 12.96 -3.30
CA ASP A 257 12.93 14.40 -3.40
C ASP A 257 11.57 14.70 -4.03
N HIS A 258 10.76 15.55 -3.42
CA HIS A 258 9.41 15.85 -3.88
C HIS A 258 9.25 17.33 -4.21
N ALA A 259 8.53 17.63 -5.29
CA ALA A 259 8.03 18.94 -5.64
C ALA A 259 6.56 18.84 -6.07
N ILE A 260 5.70 19.69 -5.50
CA ILE A 260 4.25 19.69 -5.74
C ILE A 260 3.80 21.12 -5.96
N PHE A 261 3.02 21.35 -6.99
CA PHE A 261 2.33 22.61 -7.26
C PHE A 261 0.83 22.38 -7.40
N GLY A 262 0.02 23.23 -6.76
CA GLY A 262 -1.43 23.08 -6.77
C GLY A 262 -2.18 24.39 -6.95
N VAL A 263 -3.34 24.29 -7.58
CA VAL A 263 -4.34 25.36 -7.67
C VAL A 263 -5.65 24.84 -7.14
N GLU A 264 -6.17 25.49 -6.12
CA GLU A 264 -7.48 25.18 -5.53
C GLU A 264 -8.38 26.40 -5.77
N PHE A 265 -9.58 26.16 -6.29
CA PHE A 265 -10.53 27.23 -6.54
C PHE A 265 -11.99 26.79 -6.35
N ASP A 266 -12.83 27.76 -6.01
CA ASP A 266 -14.26 27.58 -5.79
C ASP A 266 -15.02 28.23 -6.96
N PRO A 267 -15.32 27.47 -8.06
CA PRO A 267 -15.97 28.03 -9.26
C PRO A 267 -17.42 28.42 -9.02
N ALA A 268 -18.07 27.81 -8.04
CA ALA A 268 -19.43 28.08 -7.63
C ALA A 268 -19.60 27.91 -6.12
N THR A 269 -20.68 28.43 -5.57
CA THR A 269 -21.06 28.17 -4.19
C THR A 269 -21.20 26.65 -3.97
N HIS A 270 -20.61 26.14 -2.89
CA HIS A 270 -20.64 24.71 -2.53
C HIS A 270 -19.80 23.77 -3.43
N MET A 271 -18.97 24.32 -4.33
CA MET A 271 -18.10 23.55 -5.20
C MET A 271 -16.64 23.96 -5.00
N THR A 272 -15.78 22.97 -4.76
CA THR A 272 -14.31 23.15 -4.67
C THR A 272 -13.64 22.26 -5.70
N VAL A 273 -12.73 22.83 -6.46
CA VAL A 273 -11.87 22.15 -7.43
C VAL A 273 -10.43 22.30 -6.99
N ASN A 274 -9.69 21.20 -6.91
CA ASN A 274 -8.26 21.18 -6.63
C ASN A 274 -7.53 20.45 -7.76
N ILE A 275 -6.51 21.09 -8.33
CA ILE A 275 -5.63 20.52 -9.35
C ILE A 275 -4.22 20.57 -8.79
N GLU A 276 -3.54 19.44 -8.71
CA GLU A 276 -2.16 19.33 -8.21
C GLU A 276 -1.31 18.56 -9.21
N GLY A 277 -0.19 19.17 -9.62
CA GLY A 277 0.89 18.52 -10.36
C GLY A 277 2.01 18.15 -9.39
N TYR A 278 2.60 16.99 -9.56
CA TYR A 278 3.71 16.55 -8.74
C TYR A 278 4.85 15.97 -9.58
N PHE A 279 6.05 16.13 -9.06
CA PHE A 279 7.25 15.44 -9.51
C PHE A 279 7.99 14.90 -8.28
N LYS A 280 8.38 13.63 -8.35
CA LYS A 280 9.17 12.94 -7.32
C LYS A 280 10.36 12.30 -8.00
N TYR A 281 11.55 12.56 -7.47
CA TYR A 281 12.77 11.92 -7.90
C TYR A 281 13.26 11.00 -6.79
N PHE A 282 13.67 9.81 -7.16
CA PHE A 282 14.20 8.80 -6.26
C PHE A 282 15.67 8.55 -6.60
N PRO A 283 16.61 9.21 -5.91
CA PRO A 283 18.03 8.99 -6.12
C PRO A 283 18.46 7.56 -5.85
N GLN A 284 17.78 6.90 -4.93
CA GLN A 284 18.03 5.52 -4.55
C GLN A 284 16.77 4.84 -4.05
N LEU A 285 16.47 3.71 -4.64
CA LEU A 285 15.45 2.74 -4.22
C LEU A 285 16.10 1.36 -4.13
N THR A 286 15.49 0.47 -3.35
CA THR A 286 15.89 -0.93 -3.27
C THR A 286 14.75 -1.81 -3.77
N ASN A 287 15.10 -2.87 -4.51
CA ASN A 287 14.14 -3.85 -5.03
C ASN A 287 14.69 -5.27 -4.91
N LEU A 288 13.81 -6.27 -4.97
CA LEU A 288 14.19 -7.67 -5.14
C LEU A 288 14.93 -7.84 -6.47
N ASN A 289 16.00 -8.61 -6.47
CA ASN A 289 16.73 -8.90 -7.69
C ASN A 289 16.02 -9.97 -8.53
N SER A 290 15.28 -9.54 -9.54
CA SER A 290 14.61 -10.44 -10.49
C SER A 290 15.61 -11.20 -11.39
N ASN A 291 16.85 -10.74 -11.49
CA ASN A 291 17.90 -11.29 -12.35
C ASN A 291 18.82 -12.29 -11.62
N LYS A 292 18.54 -12.58 -10.34
CA LYS A 292 19.37 -13.52 -9.56
C LYS A 292 19.26 -14.92 -10.16
N ILE A 293 20.41 -15.44 -10.65
CA ILE A 293 20.57 -16.78 -11.20
C ILE A 293 21.69 -17.58 -10.53
N PHE A 294 22.47 -16.95 -9.66
CA PHE A 294 23.55 -17.56 -8.86
C PHE A 294 23.32 -17.31 -7.37
N ASN A 295 23.89 -18.14 -6.54
CA ASN A 295 24.02 -17.86 -5.11
C ASN A 295 25.16 -16.86 -4.88
N ASP A 296 25.09 -16.05 -3.84
CA ASP A 296 26.18 -15.18 -3.45
C ASP A 296 27.12 -15.93 -2.49
N ASP A 297 27.85 -16.88 -3.03
CA ASP A 297 28.81 -17.73 -2.31
C ASP A 297 30.21 -17.71 -2.96
N VAL A 298 31.13 -18.47 -2.38
CA VAL A 298 32.54 -18.52 -2.85
C VAL A 298 32.67 -19.12 -4.26
N ALA A 299 31.73 -19.99 -4.66
CA ALA A 299 31.78 -20.63 -5.98
C ALA A 299 31.42 -19.63 -7.09
N ASP A 300 30.57 -18.68 -6.80
CA ASP A 300 30.09 -17.66 -7.74
C ASP A 300 30.65 -16.26 -7.45
N ALA A 301 31.75 -16.17 -6.70
CA ALA A 301 32.36 -14.90 -6.30
C ALA A 301 32.80 -14.02 -7.51
N ASP A 302 33.12 -14.63 -8.65
CA ASP A 302 33.49 -13.96 -9.91
C ASP A 302 32.30 -13.42 -10.71
N LYS A 303 31.08 -13.79 -10.34
CA LYS A 303 29.85 -13.36 -11.04
C LYS A 303 29.49 -11.92 -10.68
N PRO A 304 28.91 -11.17 -11.63
CA PRO A 304 28.43 -9.81 -11.38
C PRO A 304 27.35 -9.76 -10.29
N ASP A 305 27.34 -8.70 -9.49
CA ASP A 305 26.40 -8.50 -8.39
C ASP A 305 24.94 -8.59 -8.83
N TYR A 306 24.59 -8.04 -9.98
CA TYR A 306 23.21 -8.07 -10.50
C TYR A 306 22.69 -9.49 -10.83
N LEU A 307 23.56 -10.51 -10.86
CA LEU A 307 23.17 -11.92 -11.08
C LEU A 307 23.19 -12.76 -9.81
N LYS A 308 23.74 -12.27 -8.70
CA LYS A 308 23.91 -13.06 -7.48
C LYS A 308 23.37 -12.43 -6.21
N LYS A 309 23.36 -11.09 -6.11
CA LYS A 309 22.85 -10.40 -4.92
C LYS A 309 21.32 -10.58 -4.80
N ASP A 310 20.82 -10.54 -3.57
CA ASP A 310 19.39 -10.68 -3.27
C ASP A 310 18.60 -9.42 -3.62
N PHE A 311 19.24 -8.28 -3.44
CA PHE A 311 18.64 -6.97 -3.63
C PHE A 311 19.48 -6.12 -4.56
N ILE A 312 18.80 -5.36 -5.40
CA ILE A 312 19.39 -4.38 -6.33
C ILE A 312 18.99 -2.97 -5.95
N LEU A 313 19.82 -2.03 -6.36
CA LEU A 313 19.56 -0.61 -6.26
C LEU A 313 19.04 -0.06 -7.58
N GLU A 314 18.13 0.86 -7.47
CA GLU A 314 17.47 1.51 -8.59
C GLU A 314 17.42 3.01 -8.37
N THR A 315 17.32 3.75 -9.47
CA THR A 315 16.84 5.13 -9.48
C THR A 315 15.41 5.15 -10.02
N GLY A 316 14.67 6.22 -9.77
CA GLY A 316 13.34 6.35 -10.33
C GLY A 316 12.82 7.76 -10.33
N ASP A 317 11.73 7.95 -11.03
CA ASP A 317 10.93 9.16 -11.02
C ASP A 317 9.45 8.83 -11.06
N ALA A 318 8.65 9.73 -10.50
CA ALA A 318 7.20 9.68 -10.59
C ALA A 318 6.65 11.09 -10.80
N GLU A 319 5.80 11.25 -11.82
CA GLU A 319 5.15 12.51 -12.13
C GLU A 319 3.67 12.32 -12.41
N GLY A 320 2.88 13.35 -12.20
CA GLY A 320 1.47 13.24 -12.48
C GLY A 320 0.68 14.48 -12.14
N VAL A 321 -0.62 14.36 -12.43
CA VAL A 321 -1.62 15.39 -12.14
C VAL A 321 -2.82 14.75 -11.48
N ASP A 322 -3.24 15.33 -10.36
CA ASP A 322 -4.45 14.96 -9.63
C ASP A 322 -5.50 16.07 -9.75
N LEU A 323 -6.72 15.70 -10.10
CA LEU A 323 -7.89 16.56 -10.14
C LEU A 323 -8.90 16.06 -9.11
N SER A 324 -9.27 16.89 -8.13
CA SER A 324 -10.35 16.61 -7.18
C SER A 324 -11.45 17.63 -7.33
N ILE A 325 -12.69 17.17 -7.47
CA ILE A 325 -13.90 17.99 -7.54
C ILE A 325 -14.82 17.55 -6.42
N LYS A 326 -15.15 18.47 -5.53
CA LYS A 326 -16.10 18.27 -4.44
C LYS A 326 -17.28 19.23 -4.61
N TYR A 327 -18.48 18.70 -4.54
CA TYR A 327 -19.73 19.47 -4.48
C TYR A 327 -20.56 18.99 -3.30
N GLU A 328 -21.00 19.93 -2.43
CA GLU A 328 -21.78 19.62 -1.24
C GLU A 328 -22.85 20.69 -1.04
N PHE A 329 -24.09 20.31 -1.30
CA PHE A 329 -25.21 21.24 -1.13
C PHE A 329 -26.46 20.49 -0.65
N LYS A 330 -26.98 20.90 0.51
CA LYS A 330 -28.18 20.30 1.13
C LYS A 330 -28.01 18.78 1.26
N GLN A 331 -28.83 18.03 0.52
CA GLN A 331 -28.90 16.58 0.56
C GLN A 331 -27.92 15.87 -0.40
N LEU A 332 -27.28 16.63 -1.30
CA LEU A 332 -26.38 16.08 -2.32
C LEU A 332 -24.93 16.30 -1.98
N TYR A 333 -24.18 15.21 -1.94
CA TYR A 333 -22.73 15.20 -1.87
C TYR A 333 -22.16 14.46 -3.08
N LEU A 334 -21.25 15.10 -3.80
CA LEU A 334 -20.52 14.50 -4.92
C LEU A 334 -19.03 14.75 -4.73
N TRP A 335 -18.22 13.70 -4.87
CA TRP A 335 -16.77 13.80 -4.84
C TRP A 335 -16.16 12.92 -5.91
N THR A 336 -15.35 13.52 -6.75
CA THR A 336 -14.63 12.83 -7.83
C THR A 336 -13.16 13.16 -7.74
N VAL A 337 -12.33 12.14 -7.84
CA VAL A 337 -10.88 12.28 -7.98
C VAL A 337 -10.45 11.57 -9.26
N TYR A 338 -9.69 12.27 -10.08
CA TYR A 338 -8.99 11.70 -11.23
C TYR A 338 -7.50 11.89 -11.06
N SER A 339 -6.72 10.84 -11.23
CA SER A 339 -5.27 10.84 -11.21
C SER A 339 -4.71 10.34 -12.53
N LEU A 340 -3.79 11.10 -13.09
CA LEU A 340 -2.92 10.70 -14.19
C LEU A 340 -1.49 10.64 -13.66
N GLY A 341 -0.86 9.47 -13.70
CA GLY A 341 0.49 9.28 -13.18
C GLY A 341 1.39 8.49 -14.12
N TYR A 342 2.67 8.79 -14.08
CA TYR A 342 3.74 8.10 -14.79
C TYR A 342 4.83 7.77 -13.79
N ILE A 343 5.34 6.56 -13.83
CA ILE A 343 6.39 6.10 -12.95
C ILE A 343 7.40 5.33 -13.78
N HIS A 344 8.68 5.66 -13.60
CA HIS A 344 9.80 4.96 -14.21
C HIS A 344 10.80 4.54 -13.16
N ARG A 345 11.42 3.39 -13.38
CA ARG A 345 12.56 2.90 -12.61
C ARG A 345 13.68 2.50 -13.55
N ASN A 346 14.91 2.55 -13.04
CA ASN A 346 16.11 2.12 -13.74
C ASN A 346 17.01 1.38 -12.76
N ASP A 347 17.32 0.10 -13.04
CA ASP A 347 18.15 -0.77 -12.23
C ASP A 347 19.66 -0.69 -12.61
N GLY A 348 20.03 0.22 -13.52
CA GLY A 348 21.37 0.36 -14.07
C GLY A 348 21.60 -0.50 -15.32
N ILE A 349 20.69 -1.39 -15.69
CA ILE A 349 20.71 -2.25 -16.88
C ILE A 349 19.60 -1.82 -17.84
N GLU A 350 18.36 -1.75 -17.35
CA GLU A 350 17.22 -1.35 -18.14
C GLU A 350 16.34 -0.33 -17.41
N SER A 351 15.57 0.43 -18.19
CA SER A 351 14.52 1.29 -17.68
C SER A 351 13.17 0.64 -17.88
N TYR A 352 12.36 0.58 -16.85
CA TYR A 352 11.08 -0.10 -16.88
C TYR A 352 10.00 0.64 -16.10
N ILE A 353 8.75 0.25 -16.32
CA ILE A 353 7.57 0.74 -15.61
C ILE A 353 7.25 -0.26 -14.48
N PRO A 354 7.19 0.13 -13.21
CA PRO A 354 6.93 -0.80 -12.12
C PRO A 354 5.50 -1.36 -12.19
N PHE A 355 5.30 -2.56 -11.65
CA PHE A 355 4.02 -3.30 -11.70
C PHE A 355 2.82 -2.54 -11.12
N TYR A 356 3.05 -1.56 -10.25
CA TYR A 356 1.98 -0.74 -9.64
C TYR A 356 1.67 0.56 -10.40
N ASP A 357 2.27 0.81 -11.58
CA ASP A 357 1.95 1.96 -12.44
C ASP A 357 0.50 1.86 -12.94
N ARG A 358 -0.38 2.66 -12.34
CA ARG A 358 -1.75 2.82 -12.80
C ARG A 358 -1.92 4.18 -13.45
N ARG A 359 -1.79 4.22 -14.76
CA ARG A 359 -1.76 5.44 -15.57
C ARG A 359 -2.96 6.35 -15.33
N HIS A 360 -4.16 5.80 -15.35
CA HIS A 360 -5.41 6.50 -15.08
C HIS A 360 -6.12 5.86 -13.90
N ASN A 361 -6.54 6.67 -12.95
CA ASN A 361 -7.34 6.25 -11.81
C ASN A 361 -8.48 7.26 -11.58
N ILE A 362 -9.73 6.77 -11.49
CA ILE A 362 -10.90 7.60 -11.22
C ILE A 362 -11.65 7.00 -10.04
N ASN A 363 -11.98 7.83 -9.07
CA ASN A 363 -12.84 7.49 -7.96
C ASN A 363 -13.99 8.49 -7.89
N LEU A 364 -15.22 8.01 -7.92
CA LEU A 364 -16.43 8.80 -7.81
C LEU A 364 -17.26 8.29 -6.64
N VAL A 365 -17.67 9.20 -5.76
CA VAL A 365 -18.61 8.96 -4.67
C VAL A 365 -19.74 9.98 -4.79
N GLY A 366 -20.97 9.49 -4.77
CA GLY A 366 -22.16 10.31 -4.72
C GLY A 366 -23.07 9.84 -3.60
N THR A 367 -23.49 10.76 -2.74
CA THR A 367 -24.47 10.48 -1.67
C THR A 367 -25.66 11.43 -1.80
N TYR A 368 -26.84 10.89 -1.70
CA TYR A 368 -28.09 11.68 -1.71
C TYR A 368 -29.00 11.24 -0.60
N THR A 369 -29.34 12.20 0.28
CA THR A 369 -30.27 12.00 1.39
C THR A 369 -31.66 12.51 1.00
N PHE A 370 -32.70 11.72 1.21
CA PHE A 370 -34.06 12.05 0.81
C PHE A 370 -35.12 11.49 1.78
N GLY A 371 -36.36 11.75 1.50
CA GLY A 371 -37.50 11.42 2.37
C GLY A 371 -37.98 12.65 3.13
N LYS A 372 -39.17 12.56 3.70
CA LYS A 372 -39.84 13.68 4.39
C LYS A 372 -39.04 14.14 5.63
N ASN A 373 -38.40 13.20 6.31
CA ASN A 373 -37.59 13.44 7.51
C ASN A 373 -36.08 13.13 7.23
N LEU A 374 -35.66 13.09 5.95
CA LEU A 374 -34.32 12.75 5.52
C LEU A 374 -33.86 11.35 6.02
N GLU A 375 -34.84 10.43 6.08
CA GLU A 375 -34.66 9.09 6.62
C GLU A 375 -33.99 8.10 5.65
N TRP A 376 -33.86 8.46 4.37
CA TRP A 376 -33.22 7.65 3.36
C TRP A 376 -31.92 8.27 2.89
N GLU A 377 -30.92 7.45 2.73
CA GLU A 377 -29.63 7.81 2.14
C GLU A 377 -29.27 6.80 1.07
N THR A 378 -28.90 7.27 -0.11
CA THR A 378 -28.33 6.44 -1.17
C THR A 378 -26.88 6.84 -1.41
N GLU A 379 -26.01 5.86 -1.65
CA GLU A 379 -24.63 6.06 -1.99
C GLU A 379 -24.29 5.26 -3.26
N VAL A 380 -23.57 5.91 -4.16
CA VAL A 380 -22.99 5.31 -5.36
C VAL A 380 -21.49 5.50 -5.30
N ARG A 381 -20.73 4.41 -5.48
CA ARG A 381 -19.27 4.45 -5.64
C ARG A 381 -18.89 3.84 -6.98
N TRP A 382 -18.13 4.57 -7.75
CA TRP A 382 -17.55 4.04 -8.98
C TRP A 382 -16.05 4.23 -9.00
N ASN A 383 -15.33 3.13 -9.25
CA ASN A 383 -13.91 3.10 -9.35
C ASN A 383 -13.50 2.64 -10.75
N PHE A 384 -12.55 3.32 -11.34
CA PHE A 384 -11.92 2.95 -12.60
C PHE A 384 -10.40 3.02 -12.45
N GLY A 385 -9.69 2.06 -13.02
CA GLY A 385 -8.24 2.08 -13.12
C GLY A 385 -7.76 1.46 -14.43
N SER A 386 -6.78 2.08 -15.07
CA SER A 386 -6.07 1.43 -16.17
C SER A 386 -5.40 0.14 -15.66
N GLY A 387 -5.18 -0.81 -16.56
CA GLY A 387 -4.56 -2.09 -16.22
C GLY A 387 -3.16 -1.92 -15.65
N PHE A 388 -2.82 -2.70 -14.64
CA PHE A 388 -1.47 -2.78 -14.11
C PHE A 388 -0.51 -3.42 -15.11
N PRO A 389 0.75 -2.97 -15.15
CA PRO A 389 1.81 -3.63 -15.90
C PRO A 389 2.10 -5.02 -15.34
N PHE A 390 2.58 -5.91 -16.19
CA PHE A 390 3.10 -7.22 -15.81
C PHE A 390 4.12 -7.71 -16.83
N THR A 391 5.06 -8.53 -16.36
CA THR A 391 6.07 -9.19 -17.23
C THR A 391 5.42 -10.33 -17.98
N LYS A 392 5.45 -10.32 -19.32
CA LYS A 392 4.87 -11.34 -20.18
C LYS A 392 5.64 -12.66 -20.09
N THR A 393 4.96 -13.78 -20.25
CA THR A 393 5.58 -15.08 -20.51
C THR A 393 5.89 -15.18 -21.99
N GLN A 394 7.16 -15.39 -22.35
CA GLN A 394 7.59 -15.64 -23.75
C GLN A 394 7.59 -17.11 -24.11
N GLY A 395 7.79 -17.98 -23.15
CA GLY A 395 7.83 -19.40 -23.37
C GLY A 395 8.02 -20.18 -22.08
N TYR A 396 8.13 -21.49 -22.23
CA TYR A 396 8.39 -22.41 -21.14
C TYR A 396 9.55 -23.31 -21.49
N TYR A 397 10.26 -23.80 -20.50
CA TYR A 397 11.28 -24.82 -20.63
C TYR A 397 11.11 -25.86 -19.54
N GLU A 398 11.63 -27.04 -19.77
CA GLU A 398 11.65 -28.10 -18.77
C GLU A 398 12.78 -27.83 -17.77
N ASN A 399 12.42 -27.52 -16.54
CA ASN A 399 13.39 -27.25 -15.45
C ASN A 399 13.81 -28.57 -14.81
N LEU A 400 14.80 -29.24 -15.41
CA LEU A 400 15.39 -30.47 -14.90
C LEU A 400 16.59 -30.13 -14.02
N THR A 401 16.65 -30.71 -12.81
CA THR A 401 17.86 -30.69 -12.01
C THR A 401 18.89 -31.63 -12.64
N PHE A 402 20.18 -31.42 -12.38
CA PHE A 402 21.25 -32.32 -12.85
C PHE A 402 21.02 -33.78 -12.36
N GLN A 403 20.48 -33.96 -11.16
CA GLN A 403 20.16 -35.29 -10.60
C GLN A 403 19.02 -35.96 -11.36
N ASP A 404 18.02 -35.21 -11.78
CA ASP A 404 16.90 -35.71 -12.59
C ASP A 404 17.38 -36.17 -13.98
N GLY A 405 18.41 -35.52 -14.55
CA GLY A 405 18.98 -35.87 -15.84
C GLY A 405 19.87 -37.13 -15.84
N ILE A 406 20.40 -37.55 -14.71
CA ILE A 406 21.35 -38.71 -14.66
C ILE A 406 20.66 -40.05 -14.48
N ASN A 407 19.59 -40.12 -13.70
CA ASN A 407 18.96 -41.39 -13.29
C ASN A 407 17.49 -41.50 -13.69
N THR A 408 16.97 -40.59 -14.48
CA THR A 408 15.56 -40.58 -14.87
C THR A 408 15.36 -41.01 -16.32
N ASN A 409 14.31 -41.78 -16.50
CA ASN A 409 13.81 -42.03 -17.87
C ASN A 409 13.14 -40.74 -18.34
N PHE A 410 13.84 -39.93 -19.13
CA PHE A 410 13.36 -38.65 -19.68
C PHE A 410 12.06 -38.81 -20.54
N LEU A 411 11.67 -40.01 -20.89
CA LEU A 411 10.39 -40.28 -21.57
C LEU A 411 9.20 -40.30 -20.57
N THR A 412 9.45 -40.46 -19.31
CA THR A 412 8.40 -40.61 -18.27
C THR A 412 8.56 -39.62 -17.09
N ALA A 413 9.72 -39.01 -16.94
CA ALA A 413 9.96 -37.99 -15.91
C ALA A 413 9.92 -36.60 -16.54
N ASN A 414 8.84 -35.88 -16.31
CA ASN A 414 8.71 -34.47 -16.73
C ASN A 414 9.22 -33.61 -15.57
N GLY A 415 10.17 -32.72 -15.85
CA GLY A 415 10.56 -31.67 -14.91
C GLY A 415 9.43 -30.65 -14.72
N ASN A 416 9.55 -29.84 -13.69
CA ASN A 416 8.69 -28.68 -13.52
C ASN A 416 8.89 -27.70 -14.68
N LEU A 417 7.80 -27.01 -15.10
CA LEU A 417 7.91 -26.00 -16.13
C LEU A 417 8.60 -24.75 -15.57
N GLY A 418 9.75 -24.42 -16.14
CA GLY A 418 10.40 -23.12 -15.99
C GLY A 418 9.76 -22.09 -16.93
N ILE A 419 9.79 -20.83 -16.57
CA ILE A 419 9.20 -19.73 -17.33
C ILE A 419 10.30 -18.89 -17.96
N ILE A 420 10.20 -18.61 -19.24
CA ILE A 420 11.01 -17.62 -19.94
C ILE A 420 10.24 -16.32 -19.93
N TYR A 421 10.76 -15.34 -19.18
CA TYR A 421 10.16 -14.03 -19.06
C TYR A 421 10.52 -13.12 -20.23
N GLY A 422 9.58 -12.26 -20.62
CA GLY A 422 9.81 -11.14 -21.54
C GLY A 422 10.42 -9.93 -20.83
N GLN A 423 10.40 -8.79 -21.51
CA GLN A 423 10.82 -7.52 -20.93
C GLN A 423 9.97 -7.20 -19.69
N GLN A 424 10.62 -6.64 -18.68
CA GLN A 424 10.00 -6.35 -17.38
C GLN A 424 8.81 -5.41 -17.54
N ASN A 425 7.65 -5.87 -17.07
CA ASN A 425 6.40 -5.10 -16.99
C ASN A 425 5.91 -4.49 -18.33
N GLU A 426 6.28 -5.08 -19.49
CA GLU A 426 5.87 -4.62 -20.82
C GLU A 426 4.36 -4.85 -21.08
N GLY A 427 3.78 -5.92 -20.53
CA GLY A 427 2.36 -6.23 -20.66
C GLY A 427 1.49 -5.33 -19.80
N ARG A 428 0.20 -5.20 -20.15
CA ARG A 428 -0.80 -4.56 -19.29
C ARG A 428 -2.03 -5.42 -19.14
N LEU A 429 -2.50 -5.54 -17.90
CA LEU A 429 -3.77 -6.18 -17.58
C LEU A 429 -4.96 -5.37 -18.14
N PRO A 430 -6.13 -5.98 -18.33
CA PRO A 430 -7.35 -5.26 -18.66
C PRO A 430 -7.68 -4.20 -17.61
N THR A 431 -8.41 -3.16 -18.04
CA THR A 431 -8.90 -2.11 -17.15
C THR A 431 -9.78 -2.68 -16.04
N TYR A 432 -9.56 -2.19 -14.84
CA TYR A 432 -10.40 -2.45 -13.68
C TYR A 432 -11.50 -1.39 -13.60
N HIS A 433 -12.75 -1.80 -13.36
CA HIS A 433 -13.78 -0.88 -12.89
C HIS A 433 -14.87 -1.61 -12.12
N ARG A 434 -15.48 -0.91 -11.16
CA ARG A 434 -16.52 -1.45 -10.30
C ARG A 434 -17.48 -0.34 -9.89
N LEU A 435 -18.77 -0.66 -9.91
CA LEU A 435 -19.84 0.16 -9.39
C LEU A 435 -20.46 -0.54 -8.17
N ASP A 436 -20.49 0.16 -7.06
CA ASP A 436 -21.16 -0.26 -5.85
C ASP A 436 -22.31 0.68 -5.55
N PHE A 437 -23.41 0.15 -5.04
CA PHE A 437 -24.59 0.88 -4.67
C PHE A 437 -25.02 0.51 -3.25
N THR A 438 -25.37 1.52 -2.45
CA THR A 438 -25.90 1.33 -1.10
C THR A 438 -27.16 2.18 -0.92
N ILE A 439 -28.16 1.62 -0.27
CA ILE A 439 -29.30 2.36 0.26
C ILE A 439 -29.42 2.07 1.75
N LYS A 440 -29.60 3.13 2.53
CA LYS A 440 -29.72 3.07 3.99
C LYS A 440 -30.99 3.77 4.42
N ARG A 441 -31.68 3.20 5.40
CA ARG A 441 -32.81 3.82 6.05
C ARG A 441 -32.58 3.98 7.54
N HIS A 442 -32.73 5.19 8.02
CA HIS A 442 -32.64 5.55 9.43
C HIS A 442 -34.02 5.40 10.11
N PHE A 443 -34.08 4.63 11.16
CA PHE A 443 -35.24 4.51 12.03
C PHE A 443 -34.92 5.12 13.39
N ILE A 444 -35.69 6.12 13.80
CA ILE A 444 -35.56 6.69 15.15
C ILE A 444 -36.48 5.88 16.06
N LEU A 445 -35.89 5.09 16.95
CA LEU A 445 -36.62 4.20 17.87
C LEU A 445 -36.85 4.85 19.24
N GLY A 446 -36.12 5.89 19.59
CA GLY A 446 -36.21 6.62 20.84
C GLY A 446 -35.38 7.90 20.82
N GLN A 447 -35.34 8.61 21.98
CA GLN A 447 -34.59 9.88 22.06
C GLN A 447 -33.07 9.73 21.76
N ASN A 448 -32.49 8.62 22.15
CA ASN A 448 -31.06 8.34 21.94
C ASN A 448 -30.80 7.01 21.18
N THR A 449 -31.85 6.43 20.59
CA THR A 449 -31.77 5.12 19.97
C THR A 449 -32.17 5.19 18.51
N THR A 450 -31.23 4.77 17.63
CA THR A 450 -31.48 4.69 16.19
C THR A 450 -31.10 3.32 15.65
N LEU A 451 -31.80 2.90 14.60
CA LEU A 451 -31.50 1.70 13.83
C LEU A 451 -31.34 2.08 12.37
N ASP A 452 -30.18 1.76 11.79
CA ASP A 452 -29.95 1.87 10.37
C ASP A 452 -30.09 0.51 9.71
N ALA A 453 -31.02 0.39 8.78
CA ALA A 453 -31.10 -0.75 7.88
C ALA A 453 -30.39 -0.41 6.58
N ILE A 454 -29.41 -1.24 6.19
CA ILE A 454 -28.52 -1.00 5.06
C ILE A 454 -28.69 -2.17 4.07
N PHE A 455 -28.92 -1.82 2.81
CA PHE A 455 -28.83 -2.77 1.70
C PHE A 455 -27.76 -2.28 0.73
N SER A 456 -26.78 -3.13 0.42
CA SER A 456 -25.70 -2.80 -0.49
C SER A 456 -25.56 -3.84 -1.57
N VAL A 457 -25.14 -3.41 -2.76
CA VAL A 457 -24.77 -4.28 -3.87
C VAL A 457 -23.39 -3.90 -4.33
N THR A 458 -22.44 -4.80 -4.11
CA THR A 458 -21.07 -4.67 -4.63
C THR A 458 -21.01 -5.20 -6.06
N ASN A 459 -20.28 -4.51 -6.95
CA ASN A 459 -20.10 -4.89 -8.35
C ASN A 459 -21.44 -5.02 -9.11
N VAL A 460 -22.25 -3.96 -9.08
CA VAL A 460 -23.65 -3.93 -9.60
C VAL A 460 -23.79 -4.50 -11.00
N TYR A 461 -22.84 -4.26 -11.90
CA TYR A 461 -22.86 -4.76 -13.27
C TYR A 461 -22.05 -6.04 -13.51
N ASN A 462 -21.68 -6.74 -12.43
CA ASN A 462 -21.03 -8.05 -12.45
C ASN A 462 -19.74 -8.09 -13.31
N ARG A 463 -18.90 -7.05 -13.22
CA ARG A 463 -17.62 -7.00 -13.95
C ARG A 463 -16.69 -8.09 -13.47
N LYS A 464 -16.13 -8.86 -14.37
CA LYS A 464 -15.09 -9.87 -14.09
C LYS A 464 -13.72 -9.18 -14.00
N ASN A 465 -13.43 -8.57 -12.88
CA ASN A 465 -12.11 -8.01 -12.59
C ASN A 465 -11.14 -9.12 -12.18
N ILE A 466 -9.90 -9.06 -12.65
CA ILE A 466 -8.89 -10.07 -12.36
C ILE A 466 -8.47 -9.97 -10.91
N PHE A 467 -8.43 -11.12 -10.22
CA PHE A 467 -7.84 -11.26 -8.89
C PHE A 467 -6.45 -11.91 -8.98
N TYR A 468 -6.32 -13.01 -9.73
CA TYR A 468 -5.10 -13.77 -9.89
C TYR A 468 -5.05 -14.43 -11.27
N ILE A 469 -3.85 -14.66 -11.78
CA ILE A 469 -3.60 -15.44 -13.02
C ILE A 469 -2.44 -16.39 -12.74
N ASP A 470 -2.70 -17.68 -12.89
CA ASP A 470 -1.63 -18.68 -12.91
C ASP A 470 -0.92 -18.64 -14.29
N ARG A 471 0.41 -18.52 -14.27
CA ARG A 471 1.20 -18.39 -15.50
C ARG A 471 1.31 -19.69 -16.29
N ILE A 472 1.34 -20.82 -15.59
CA ILE A 472 1.55 -22.14 -16.19
C ILE A 472 0.25 -22.66 -16.79
N THR A 473 -0.81 -22.69 -15.99
CA THR A 473 -2.13 -23.15 -16.42
C THR A 473 -2.91 -22.10 -17.21
N GLN A 474 -2.50 -20.82 -17.15
CA GLN A 474 -3.21 -19.65 -17.69
C GLN A 474 -4.61 -19.48 -17.10
N GLU A 475 -4.89 -20.13 -15.98
CA GLU A 475 -6.16 -19.97 -15.30
C GLU A 475 -6.29 -18.58 -14.70
N ARG A 476 -7.48 -18.00 -14.89
CA ARG A 476 -7.83 -16.68 -14.39
C ARG A 476 -8.85 -16.78 -13.27
N VAL A 477 -8.50 -16.30 -12.10
CA VAL A 477 -9.42 -16.10 -10.99
C VAL A 477 -9.92 -14.65 -11.00
N ASN A 478 -11.24 -14.46 -10.91
CA ASN A 478 -11.83 -13.13 -10.85
C ASN A 478 -12.14 -12.74 -9.42
N GLN A 479 -12.14 -11.42 -9.17
CA GLN A 479 -12.64 -10.83 -7.93
C GLN A 479 -14.14 -11.12 -7.76
N MET A 480 -14.70 -10.72 -6.62
CA MET A 480 -16.10 -10.96 -6.29
C MET A 480 -17.05 -10.57 -7.44
N PRO A 481 -18.00 -11.44 -7.79
CA PRO A 481 -19.10 -11.12 -8.69
C PRO A 481 -20.05 -10.09 -8.06
N ILE A 482 -21.19 -9.85 -8.67
CA ILE A 482 -22.27 -9.12 -8.03
C ILE A 482 -22.61 -9.76 -6.68
N LEU A 483 -22.53 -8.97 -5.62
CA LEU A 483 -22.76 -9.45 -4.24
C LEU A 483 -23.70 -8.50 -3.50
N PRO A 484 -24.97 -8.87 -3.31
CA PRO A 484 -25.86 -8.15 -2.42
C PRO A 484 -25.51 -8.47 -0.94
N SER A 485 -25.66 -7.48 -0.08
CA SER A 485 -25.46 -7.63 1.36
C SER A 485 -26.50 -6.80 2.14
N ILE A 486 -26.81 -7.25 3.35
CA ILE A 486 -27.71 -6.57 4.28
C ILE A 486 -26.96 -6.34 5.58
N GLY A 487 -27.10 -5.14 6.13
CA GLY A 487 -26.52 -4.75 7.41
C GLY A 487 -27.54 -4.07 8.30
N LEU A 488 -27.37 -4.21 9.60
CA LEU A 488 -28.10 -3.48 10.63
C LEU A 488 -27.08 -2.81 11.55
N ASN A 489 -27.27 -1.51 11.78
CA ASN A 489 -26.45 -0.75 12.74
C ASN A 489 -27.37 -0.17 13.79
N PHE A 490 -27.15 -0.56 15.04
CA PHE A 490 -27.94 -0.14 16.18
C PHE A 490 -27.10 0.77 17.08
N ILE A 491 -27.62 1.98 17.33
CA ILE A 491 -26.97 3.00 18.17
C ILE A 491 -27.89 3.29 19.34
N PHE A 492 -27.35 3.25 20.56
CA PHE A 492 -28.08 3.43 21.81
C PHE A 492 -27.28 4.28 22.82
#